data_7947d75012c165ab11ede6c37550ebf5
#
_entry.id   7947d75012c165ab11ede6c37550ebf5
#
_cell.length_a   1.000
_cell.length_b   1.000
_cell.length_c   1.000
_cell.angle_alpha   90.00
_cell.angle_beta   90.00
_cell.angle_gamma   90.00
#
_symmetry.space_group_name_H-M   'P 1'
#
loop_
_entity.id
_entity.type
_entity.pdbx_description
1 polymer ?
#
loop_
_entity_poly.entity_id
_entity_poly.type
_entity_poly.pdbx_seq_one_letter_code
_entity_poly.pdbx_strand_id
1 'polypeptide(L)'
;MVQKTYFKTKDYCKVKFALNIENAETVEILGLNSDWENSIVMRKKKDGTFSCDISLPKNLQHEFKYLVNQTEWLNEPEADAQHPNGFGGNNSVIIL
;
A
#
# COMPACT_ATOMS: atom_id res chain seq x y z
N MET A 1 -3.06 -2.88 7.69
CA MET A 1 -1.83 -3.37 8.34
C MET A 1 -0.66 -3.31 7.37
N VAL A 2 0.46 -2.82 7.83
CA VAL A 2 1.71 -2.81 7.07
C VAL A 2 2.78 -3.52 7.90
N GLN A 3 3.44 -4.49 7.30
CA GLN A 3 4.50 -5.25 7.97
C GLN A 3 5.75 -5.23 7.11
N LYS A 4 6.87 -4.77 7.69
CA LYS A 4 8.15 -4.60 6.99
C LYS A 4 9.11 -5.71 7.41
N THR A 5 9.79 -6.30 6.43
CA THR A 5 10.83 -7.31 6.68
C THR A 5 12.10 -6.85 5.99
N TYR A 6 13.15 -6.58 6.80
CA TYR A 6 14.45 -6.11 6.31
C TYR A 6 15.42 -7.29 6.21
N PHE A 7 16.26 -7.25 5.17
CA PHE A 7 17.30 -8.25 4.96
C PHE A 7 18.65 -7.55 5.03
N LYS A 8 19.55 -8.04 5.86
CA LYS A 8 20.87 -7.40 6.10
C LYS A 8 21.70 -7.26 4.84
N THR A 9 21.60 -8.21 3.92
CA THR A 9 22.46 -8.28 2.72
C THR A 9 21.76 -7.83 1.46
N LYS A 10 20.55 -7.30 1.57
CA LYS A 10 19.74 -6.88 0.41
C LYS A 10 19.47 -5.38 0.48
N ASP A 11 19.32 -4.76 -0.67
CA ASP A 11 18.99 -3.34 -0.80
C ASP A 11 17.48 -3.09 -0.89
N TYR A 12 16.68 -4.11 -0.64
CA TYR A 12 15.23 -4.00 -0.63
C TYR A 12 14.65 -4.48 0.70
N CYS A 13 13.42 -4.06 0.95
CA CYS A 13 12.61 -4.48 2.08
C CYS A 13 11.36 -5.17 1.54
N LYS A 14 10.96 -6.27 2.13
CA LYS A 14 9.70 -6.91 1.78
C LYS A 14 8.60 -6.32 2.64
N VAL A 15 7.57 -5.76 2.02
CA VAL A 15 6.46 -5.11 2.72
C VAL A 15 5.18 -5.89 2.46
N LYS A 16 4.50 -6.27 3.53
CA LYS A 16 3.19 -6.90 3.45
C LYS A 16 2.13 -5.85 3.75
N PHE A 17 1.18 -5.71 2.84
CA PHE A 17 0.01 -4.86 3.02
C PHE A 17 -1.21 -5.76 3.23
N ALA A 18 -2.03 -5.45 4.22
CA ALA A 18 -3.25 -6.20 4.46
C ALA A 18 -4.34 -5.26 5.00
N LEU A 19 -5.55 -5.41 4.49
CA LEU A 19 -6.70 -4.70 5.03
C LEU A 19 -7.96 -5.56 4.89
N ASN A 20 -8.90 -5.30 5.80
CA ASN A 20 -10.20 -5.96 5.80
C ASN A 20 -11.25 -4.88 5.55
N ILE A 21 -11.93 -4.96 4.41
CA ILE A 21 -12.95 -4.00 4.01
C ILE A 21 -14.24 -4.76 3.69
N GLU A 22 -15.29 -4.47 4.42
CA GLU A 22 -16.59 -5.10 4.18
C GLU A 22 -17.14 -4.71 2.81
N ASN A 23 -17.74 -5.66 2.14
CA ASN A 23 -18.40 -5.47 0.85
C ASN A 23 -17.47 -5.03 -0.28
N ALA A 24 -16.16 -5.17 -0.11
CA ALA A 24 -15.20 -4.90 -1.17
C ALA A 24 -15.02 -6.15 -2.05
N GLU A 25 -15.01 -5.95 -3.36
CA GLU A 25 -14.74 -7.02 -4.33
C GLU A 25 -13.30 -6.97 -4.79
N THR A 26 -12.74 -5.77 -4.97
CA THR A 26 -11.36 -5.59 -5.41
C THR A 26 -10.69 -4.49 -4.60
N VAL A 27 -9.39 -4.66 -4.34
CA VAL A 27 -8.55 -3.62 -3.74
C VAL A 27 -7.23 -3.62 -4.49
N GLU A 28 -6.76 -2.43 -4.87
CA GLU A 28 -5.52 -2.22 -5.58
C GLU A 28 -4.67 -1.20 -4.82
N ILE A 29 -3.35 -1.28 -4.99
CA ILE A 29 -2.43 -0.27 -4.45
C ILE A 29 -1.83 0.51 -5.62
N LEU A 30 -1.79 1.83 -5.49
CA LEU A 30 -1.16 2.70 -6.47
C LEU A 30 -0.19 3.64 -5.75
N GLY A 31 0.86 4.05 -6.45
CA GLY A 31 1.82 5.04 -5.99
C GLY A 31 3.17 4.50 -5.56
N LEU A 32 3.27 3.24 -5.17
CA LEU A 32 4.55 2.64 -4.80
C LEU A 32 5.54 2.72 -5.96
N ASN A 33 6.82 3.02 -5.67
CA ASN A 33 7.84 3.29 -6.68
C ASN A 33 7.47 4.45 -7.61
N SER A 34 6.67 5.40 -7.11
CA SER A 34 6.17 6.55 -7.88
C SER A 34 5.31 6.16 -9.08
N ASP A 35 4.76 4.95 -9.06
CA ASP A 35 3.93 4.44 -10.16
C ASP A 35 2.45 4.58 -9.80
N TRP A 36 1.82 5.62 -10.32
CA TRP A 36 0.39 5.88 -10.15
C TRP A 36 -0.45 5.38 -11.33
N GLU A 37 0.19 4.82 -12.35
CA GLU A 37 -0.49 4.34 -13.55
C GLU A 37 -0.81 2.84 -13.50
N ASN A 38 0.12 2.05 -12.93
CA ASN A 38 -0.03 0.61 -12.88
C ASN A 38 -0.32 0.17 -11.45
N SER A 39 -1.52 -0.34 -11.23
CA SER A 39 -1.92 -0.78 -9.89
C SER A 39 -1.38 -2.17 -9.58
N ILE A 40 -1.24 -2.44 -8.28
CA ILE A 40 -0.92 -3.77 -7.77
C ILE A 40 -2.20 -4.33 -7.17
N VAL A 41 -2.71 -5.41 -7.76
CA VAL A 41 -3.96 -6.01 -7.30
C VAL A 41 -3.70 -6.85 -6.05
N MET A 42 -4.47 -6.59 -5.00
CA MET A 42 -4.38 -7.37 -3.76
C MET A 42 -5.22 -8.64 -3.87
N ARG A 43 -4.73 -9.70 -3.25
CA ARG A 43 -5.44 -10.99 -3.23
C ARG A 43 -6.46 -11.00 -2.09
N LYS A 44 -7.70 -11.37 -2.41
CA LYS A 44 -8.74 -11.57 -1.40
C LYS A 44 -8.64 -12.97 -0.81
N LYS A 45 -8.51 -13.07 0.50
CA LYS A 45 -8.50 -14.35 1.22
C LYS A 45 -9.91 -14.80 1.56
N LYS A 46 -10.05 -16.05 2.01
CA LYS A 46 -11.34 -16.62 2.37
C LYS A 46 -12.03 -15.88 3.50
N ASP A 47 -11.27 -15.27 4.40
CA ASP A 47 -11.82 -14.51 5.53
C ASP A 47 -12.20 -13.07 5.15
N GLY A 48 -12.05 -12.68 3.89
CA GLY A 48 -12.36 -11.35 3.42
C GLY A 48 -11.20 -10.36 3.50
N THR A 49 -10.05 -10.78 3.98
CA THR A 49 -8.85 -9.92 4.05
C THR A 49 -8.18 -9.83 2.70
N PHE A 50 -7.85 -8.61 2.28
CA PHE A 50 -7.03 -8.37 1.09
C PHE A 50 -5.57 -8.23 1.51
N SER A 51 -4.67 -8.88 0.80
CA SER A 51 -3.25 -8.79 1.12
C SER A 51 -2.36 -8.91 -0.12
N CYS A 52 -1.15 -8.38 -0.01
CA CYS A 52 -0.08 -8.59 -0.99
C CYS A 52 1.27 -8.35 -0.33
N ASP A 53 2.31 -8.97 -0.90
CA ASP A 53 3.70 -8.79 -0.50
C ASP A 53 4.44 -8.14 -1.66
N ILE A 54 5.19 -7.08 -1.37
CA ILE A 54 5.91 -6.32 -2.39
C ILE A 54 7.32 -6.05 -1.90
N SER A 55 8.32 -6.26 -2.78
CA SER A 55 9.69 -5.87 -2.48
C SER A 55 9.92 -4.45 -2.96
N LEU A 56 10.35 -3.57 -2.06
CA LEU A 56 10.56 -2.16 -2.34
C LEU A 56 11.97 -1.74 -1.94
N PRO A 57 12.60 -0.80 -2.67
CA PRO A 57 13.91 -0.27 -2.27
C PRO A 57 13.86 0.30 -0.86
N LYS A 58 14.84 -0.04 -0.02
CA LYS A 58 14.94 0.52 1.32
C LYS A 58 15.70 1.85 1.28
N ASN A 59 15.67 2.57 2.42
CA ASN A 59 16.24 3.91 2.58
C ASN A 59 15.52 4.96 1.73
N LEU A 60 14.26 4.70 1.39
CA LEU A 60 13.40 5.59 0.63
C LEU A 60 12.03 5.68 1.27
N GLN A 61 11.32 6.76 0.97
CA GLN A 61 9.91 6.88 1.30
C GLN A 61 9.07 6.55 0.08
N HIS A 62 7.94 5.89 0.29
CA HIS A 62 7.00 5.57 -0.78
C HIS A 62 5.63 6.11 -0.40
N GLU A 63 5.01 6.85 -1.31
CA GLU A 63 3.63 7.30 -1.14
C GLU A 63 2.71 6.35 -1.87
N PHE A 64 1.53 6.12 -1.31
CA PHE A 64 0.58 5.20 -1.90
C PHE A 64 -0.83 5.45 -1.39
N LYS A 65 -1.80 4.89 -2.11
CA LYS A 65 -3.20 4.82 -1.68
C LYS A 65 -3.79 3.49 -2.14
N TYR A 66 -4.86 3.08 -1.47
CA TYR A 66 -5.66 1.94 -1.91
C TYR A 66 -6.81 2.43 -2.77
N LEU A 67 -7.13 1.67 -3.81
CA LEU A 67 -8.31 1.90 -4.64
C LEU A 67 -9.27 0.72 -4.44
N VAL A 68 -10.42 0.97 -3.86
CA VAL A 68 -11.41 -0.04 -3.51
C VAL A 68 -12.50 -0.06 -4.57
N ASN A 69 -12.80 -1.24 -5.11
CA ASN A 69 -13.82 -1.44 -6.13
C ASN A 69 -13.66 -0.49 -7.33
N GLN A 70 -12.41 -0.07 -7.60
CA GLN A 70 -12.03 0.83 -8.69
C GLN A 70 -12.69 2.22 -8.63
N THR A 71 -13.28 2.59 -7.50
CA THR A 71 -13.98 3.86 -7.36
C THR A 71 -13.65 4.65 -6.12
N GLU A 72 -13.23 4.00 -5.03
CA GLU A 72 -13.04 4.67 -3.74
C GLU A 72 -11.57 4.63 -3.31
N TRP A 73 -11.00 5.79 -3.03
CA TRP A 73 -9.62 5.91 -2.54
C TRP A 73 -9.59 5.87 -1.02
N LEU A 74 -8.73 5.02 -0.47
CA LEU A 74 -8.51 4.92 0.98
C LEU A 74 -7.04 5.05 1.32
N ASN A 75 -6.78 5.58 2.51
CA ASN A 75 -5.45 5.64 3.08
C ASN A 75 -5.22 4.49 4.07
N GLU A 76 -3.94 4.19 4.31
CA GLU A 76 -3.55 3.18 5.29
C GLU A 76 -3.52 3.81 6.68
N PRO A 77 -4.33 3.32 7.65
CA PRO A 77 -4.34 3.90 8.99
C PRO A 77 -3.05 3.69 9.77
N GLU A 78 -2.25 2.67 9.41
CA GLU A 78 -0.98 2.37 10.06
C GLU A 78 0.23 2.86 9.27
N ALA A 79 0.04 3.79 8.33
CA ALA A 79 1.15 4.37 7.58
C ALA A 79 2.08 5.16 8.51
N ASP A 80 3.36 5.25 8.12
CA ASP A 80 4.34 5.99 8.90
C ASP A 80 4.07 7.49 8.92
N ALA A 81 3.47 8.02 7.85
CA ALA A 81 3.14 9.43 7.71
C ALA A 81 2.02 9.63 6.71
N GLN A 82 1.52 10.86 6.63
CA GLN A 82 0.56 11.30 5.63
C GLN A 82 1.12 12.54 4.95
N HIS A 83 1.03 12.59 3.62
CA HIS A 83 1.49 13.74 2.83
C HIS A 83 0.33 14.36 2.06
N PRO A 84 0.14 15.68 2.11
CA PRO A 84 -0.87 16.33 1.25
C PRO A 84 -0.58 16.04 -0.22
N ASN A 85 -1.60 15.69 -0.97
CA ASN A 85 -1.43 15.28 -2.38
C ASN A 85 -1.79 16.37 -3.40
N GLY A 86 -2.16 17.57 -2.93
CA GLY A 86 -2.53 18.67 -3.82
C GLY A 86 -3.95 18.60 -4.36
N PHE A 87 -4.71 17.57 -4.02
CA PHE A 87 -6.09 17.38 -4.48
C PHE A 87 -7.11 17.42 -3.34
N GLY A 88 -6.75 18.05 -2.23
CA GLY A 88 -7.62 18.17 -1.07
C GLY A 88 -7.58 16.99 -0.12
N GLY A 89 -6.66 16.03 -0.34
CA GLY A 89 -6.48 14.86 0.50
C GLY A 89 -5.02 14.58 0.79
N ASN A 90 -4.75 13.40 1.33
CA ASN A 90 -3.39 12.96 1.66
C ASN A 90 -3.09 11.63 0.99
N ASN A 91 -1.81 11.38 0.73
CA ASN A 91 -1.30 10.06 0.41
C ASN A 91 -0.73 9.44 1.67
N SER A 92 -0.85 8.11 1.80
CA SER A 92 -0.16 7.37 2.85
C SER A 92 1.32 7.26 2.50
N VAL A 93 2.18 7.28 3.52
CA VAL A 93 3.63 7.21 3.31
C VAL A 93 4.19 6.07 4.14
N ILE A 94 5.01 5.22 3.53
CA ILE A 94 5.83 4.27 4.26
C ILE A 94 7.29 4.65 4.12
N ILE A 95 8.02 4.56 5.23
CA ILE A 95 9.43 4.91 5.31
C ILE A 95 10.22 3.62 5.51
N LEU A 96 11.10 3.31 4.57
CA LEU A 96 11.85 2.05 4.59
C LEU A 96 13.34 2.23 4.84
#